data_08b94502eeb358ef672c3ea013375ce0
#
_entry.id   08b94502eeb358ef672c3ea013375ce0
#
_cell.length_a   1.000
_cell.length_b   1.000
_cell.length_c   1.000
_cell.angle_alpha   90.00
_cell.angle_beta   90.00
_cell.angle_gamma   90.00
#
_symmetry.space_group_name_H-M   'P 1'
#
loop_
_entity.id
_entity.type
_entity.pdbx_description
1 polymer ?
#
loop_
_entity_poly.entity_id
_entity_poly.type
_entity_poly.pdbx_seq_one_letter_code
_entity_poly.pdbx_strand_id
1 'polypeptide(L)'
;MITFPKASMDQYFETYIIDNFDVAKDESRLVFSSNLNGKFNLWALNLQGDLRYPYPLTYMNQRAAYVKQDPNQKYILAGFDHEGDENVQMYALPWEGGEPQKLIPAEEQDKLFFSHLSEDGERIYYTTSQGNPTYMNAHVLDLKTQDNRLLNEGKEATTFLAAVSPDETSCIYTESFSNTYQLATLKRLGEEDRCLTPSREVVHRVGGAKFIDEDTILFATDYEADTHYLAEYRISTGAFKAICTIEKEDIRDLAWHKESRTVYITTERGVADKLYKFKLDEGVLESMELPVDVVMKLVAMPSGQLYVLGRSAVEPYNIYRYSDGSWSRLTQNVVVGLTKEDLVDPEVITYPSFDGMEIEALLFRAKPECANGYTVFWPHGGPQAAERKFFRAMFQYILAQGYHIFAPNFRGSTGYGSSFVKLVERDWGEGPRKDCVAGMEWLFEQGISSREKLFVVGGSYGGYMTLLLAGRHADYFRAAVDIFGVSNLFTFVNSVPEHWKPMMDRWVGDPERDRERFVTDSPITYLDAMTNPMLVIQGANDPRVVKEESDQIVEALRSKGRDVEYLVFDDEGHGFSKRDNEKKAYRTMVEFLNRHQS
;
A
#
# COMPACT_ATOMS: atom_id res chain seq x y z
N MET A 1 -21.66 19.70 -36.96
CA MET A 1 -21.57 18.94 -35.69
C MET A 1 -20.20 19.25 -35.09
N ILE A 2 -20.10 19.64 -33.83
CA ILE A 2 -18.81 19.86 -33.17
C ILE A 2 -18.19 18.51 -32.91
N THR A 3 -16.96 18.29 -33.36
CA THR A 3 -16.20 17.04 -33.09
C THR A 3 -15.15 17.36 -32.02
N PHE A 4 -15.17 16.60 -30.93
CA PHE A 4 -14.20 16.71 -29.85
C PHE A 4 -12.97 15.82 -30.12
N PRO A 5 -11.76 16.22 -29.73
CA PRO A 5 -10.57 15.38 -29.84
C PRO A 5 -10.68 14.16 -28.94
N LYS A 6 -9.89 13.12 -29.24
CA LYS A 6 -9.71 11.98 -28.32
C LYS A 6 -9.12 12.49 -26.99
N ALA A 7 -9.44 11.79 -25.90
CA ALA A 7 -8.91 12.14 -24.59
C ALA A 7 -7.38 12.12 -24.59
N SER A 8 -6.78 13.19 -24.11
CA SER A 8 -5.33 13.32 -23.99
C SER A 8 -4.82 12.64 -22.72
N MET A 9 -3.53 12.38 -22.65
CA MET A 9 -2.87 11.90 -21.44
C MET A 9 -3.21 12.79 -20.22
N ASP A 10 -3.20 14.11 -20.41
CA ASP A 10 -3.45 15.06 -19.32
C ASP A 10 -4.81 14.85 -18.65
N GLN A 11 -5.86 14.46 -19.40
CA GLN A 11 -7.18 14.22 -18.82
C GLN A 11 -7.17 13.09 -17.80
N TYR A 12 -6.43 12.00 -18.06
CA TYR A 12 -6.29 10.88 -17.13
C TYR A 12 -5.48 11.25 -15.89
N PHE A 13 -4.40 12.02 -16.07
CA PHE A 13 -3.47 12.41 -15.00
C PHE A 13 -3.86 13.70 -14.26
N GLU A 14 -4.95 14.37 -14.65
CA GLU A 14 -5.57 15.42 -13.82
C GLU A 14 -6.39 14.85 -12.67
N THR A 15 -6.62 13.53 -12.61
CA THR A 15 -7.09 12.87 -11.37
C THR A 15 -6.07 13.10 -10.27
N TYR A 16 -6.56 13.19 -9.03
CA TYR A 16 -5.69 13.41 -7.88
C TYR A 16 -5.69 12.21 -6.93
N ILE A 17 -4.62 12.08 -6.18
CA ILE A 17 -4.49 11.07 -5.14
C ILE A 17 -5.00 11.67 -3.84
N ILE A 18 -5.74 10.90 -3.07
CA ILE A 18 -6.01 11.15 -1.65
C ILE A 18 -5.34 10.01 -0.89
N ASP A 19 -4.34 10.35 -0.08
CA ASP A 19 -3.55 9.36 0.63
C ASP A 19 -4.12 9.00 1.99
N ASN A 20 -4.54 10.03 2.71
CA ASN A 20 -5.02 9.90 4.07
C ASN A 20 -6.02 11.01 4.39
N PHE A 21 -6.88 10.77 5.37
CA PHE A 21 -7.82 11.76 5.86
C PHE A 21 -8.08 11.57 7.36
N ASP A 22 -8.59 12.61 8.00
CA ASP A 22 -9.15 12.56 9.35
C ASP A 22 -10.41 13.42 9.42
N VAL A 23 -11.37 13.00 10.24
CA VAL A 23 -12.62 13.72 10.47
C VAL A 23 -12.57 14.35 11.84
N ALA A 24 -12.91 15.63 11.96
CA ALA A 24 -12.99 16.31 13.25
C ALA A 24 -14.01 15.59 14.16
N LYS A 25 -13.73 15.57 15.47
CA LYS A 25 -14.56 14.85 16.46
C LYS A 25 -16.02 15.27 16.45
N ASP A 26 -16.29 16.55 16.15
CA ASP A 26 -17.63 17.12 16.01
C ASP A 26 -18.23 16.99 14.59
N GLU A 27 -17.52 16.32 13.69
CA GLU A 27 -17.88 16.13 12.27
C GLU A 27 -18.14 17.46 11.51
N SER A 28 -17.51 18.55 11.95
CA SER A 28 -17.61 19.84 11.27
C SER A 28 -16.75 19.89 10.01
N ARG A 29 -15.62 19.16 10.01
CA ARG A 29 -14.58 19.28 9.00
C ARG A 29 -13.87 17.96 8.73
N LEU A 30 -13.56 17.73 7.46
CA LEU A 30 -12.65 16.69 6.96
C LEU A 30 -11.31 17.34 6.59
N VAL A 31 -10.18 16.76 7.01
CA VAL A 31 -8.83 17.15 6.56
C VAL A 31 -8.21 15.95 5.85
N PHE A 32 -7.57 16.18 4.69
CA PHE A 32 -6.98 15.12 3.88
C PHE A 32 -5.70 15.55 3.17
N SER A 33 -4.79 14.61 2.93
CA SER A 33 -3.58 14.79 2.13
C SER A 33 -3.87 14.49 0.68
N SER A 34 -3.58 15.43 -0.23
CA SER A 34 -3.87 15.27 -1.65
C SER A 34 -2.99 16.15 -2.54
N ASN A 35 -2.71 15.66 -3.77
CA ASN A 35 -2.09 16.43 -4.85
C ASN A 35 -3.12 17.14 -5.74
N LEU A 36 -4.22 17.62 -5.17
CA LEU A 36 -5.35 18.24 -5.86
C LEU A 36 -4.92 19.38 -6.82
N ASN A 37 -3.93 20.18 -6.45
CA ASN A 37 -3.36 21.26 -7.27
C ASN A 37 -2.06 20.86 -8.00
N GLY A 38 -1.80 19.55 -8.18
CA GLY A 38 -0.61 19.02 -8.85
C GLY A 38 0.55 18.66 -7.93
N LYS A 39 0.53 19.11 -6.66
CA LYS A 39 1.50 18.81 -5.62
C LYS A 39 0.78 18.47 -4.32
N PHE A 40 1.37 17.59 -3.50
CA PHE A 40 0.75 17.21 -2.23
C PHE A 40 0.72 18.37 -1.24
N ASN A 41 -0.44 18.56 -0.63
CA ASN A 41 -0.68 19.47 0.49
C ASN A 41 -1.81 18.91 1.36
N LEU A 42 -1.98 19.45 2.56
CA LEU A 42 -3.18 19.24 3.35
C LEU A 42 -4.30 20.15 2.87
N TRP A 43 -5.46 19.58 2.75
CA TRP A 43 -6.70 20.22 2.34
C TRP A 43 -7.78 20.00 3.38
N ALA A 44 -8.67 20.94 3.53
CA ALA A 44 -9.87 20.80 4.36
C ALA A 44 -11.14 20.90 3.53
N LEU A 45 -12.17 20.22 3.99
CA LEU A 45 -13.52 20.28 3.45
C LEU A 45 -14.51 20.42 4.61
N ASN A 46 -15.30 21.49 4.61
CA ASN A 46 -16.36 21.66 5.61
C ASN A 46 -17.48 20.64 5.33
N LEU A 47 -17.90 19.94 6.37
CA LEU A 47 -18.95 18.92 6.31
C LEU A 47 -20.34 19.46 6.68
N GLN A 48 -20.38 20.63 7.33
CA GLN A 48 -21.57 21.36 7.73
C GLN A 48 -21.81 22.56 6.80
N GLY A 49 -23.07 22.95 6.62
CA GLY A 49 -23.46 24.05 5.73
C GLY A 49 -23.55 23.65 4.24
N ASP A 50 -23.85 24.62 3.39
CA ASP A 50 -24.15 24.41 1.97
C ASP A 50 -22.89 24.44 1.08
N LEU A 51 -21.81 25.06 1.54
CA LEU A 51 -20.56 25.21 0.77
C LEU A 51 -19.60 24.05 1.08
N ARG A 52 -19.49 23.11 0.15
CA ARG A 52 -18.54 21.99 0.20
C ARG A 52 -17.47 22.17 -0.89
N TYR A 53 -16.52 23.03 -0.64
CA TYR A 53 -15.38 23.23 -1.52
C TYR A 53 -14.08 23.03 -0.75
N PRO A 54 -13.13 22.21 -1.24
CA PRO A 54 -11.87 21.99 -0.56
C PRO A 54 -11.02 23.27 -0.59
N TYR A 55 -10.37 23.56 0.53
CA TYR A 55 -9.44 24.68 0.66
C TYR A 55 -8.11 24.20 1.25
N PRO A 56 -6.96 24.81 0.85
CA PRO A 56 -5.66 24.37 1.31
C PRO A 56 -5.40 24.77 2.76
N LEU A 57 -4.76 23.89 3.51
CA LEU A 57 -4.23 24.15 4.86
C LEU A 57 -2.72 24.32 4.85
N THR A 58 -2.01 23.79 3.83
CA THR A 58 -0.56 23.93 3.66
C THR A 58 -0.22 24.33 2.23
N TYR A 59 1.02 24.79 2.06
CA TYR A 59 1.58 25.18 0.74
C TYR A 59 3.01 24.65 0.56
N MET A 60 3.44 23.71 1.41
CA MET A 60 4.80 23.18 1.45
C MET A 60 5.10 22.24 0.27
N ASN A 61 4.09 21.75 -0.43
CA ASN A 61 4.21 20.77 -1.49
C ASN A 61 4.80 19.42 -1.01
N GLN A 62 4.49 19.05 0.23
CA GLN A 62 4.91 17.80 0.84
C GLN A 62 3.72 16.88 1.10
N ARG A 63 3.95 15.60 0.90
CA ARG A 63 2.98 14.53 1.18
C ARG A 63 2.89 14.30 2.68
N ALA A 64 1.67 14.23 3.22
CA ALA A 64 1.46 13.88 4.60
C ALA A 64 1.20 12.36 4.73
N ALA A 65 2.14 11.65 5.37
CA ALA A 65 2.01 10.23 5.65
C ALA A 65 0.86 9.92 6.62
N TYR A 66 0.57 10.85 7.51
CA TYR A 66 -0.59 10.81 8.41
C TYR A 66 -1.10 12.22 8.70
N VAL A 67 -2.35 12.30 9.09
CA VAL A 67 -3.02 13.51 9.57
C VAL A 67 -3.93 13.14 10.74
N LYS A 68 -3.93 13.97 11.80
CA LYS A 68 -4.80 13.83 12.95
C LYS A 68 -5.22 15.20 13.47
N GLN A 69 -6.51 15.43 13.61
CA GLN A 69 -7.05 16.65 14.18
C GLN A 69 -7.13 16.55 15.71
N ASP A 70 -6.72 17.59 16.40
CA ASP A 70 -6.90 17.71 17.85
C ASP A 70 -8.40 17.68 18.21
N PRO A 71 -8.82 16.86 19.18
CA PRO A 71 -10.22 16.77 19.59
C PRO A 71 -10.80 18.08 20.12
N ASN A 72 -9.96 19.02 20.55
CA ASN A 72 -10.33 20.36 21.04
C ASN A 72 -10.16 21.47 19.98
N GLN A 73 -9.88 21.11 18.73
CA GLN A 73 -9.78 22.03 17.59
C GLN A 73 -8.68 23.11 17.72
N LYS A 74 -7.59 22.80 18.42
CA LYS A 74 -6.48 23.75 18.62
C LYS A 74 -5.42 23.64 17.52
N TYR A 75 -5.17 22.41 17.02
CA TYR A 75 -4.11 22.13 16.07
C TYR A 75 -4.41 20.89 15.20
N ILE A 76 -3.58 20.68 14.19
CA ILE A 76 -3.58 19.49 13.35
C ILE A 76 -2.18 18.88 13.43
N LEU A 77 -2.08 17.58 13.73
CA LEU A 77 -0.84 16.81 13.59
C LEU A 77 -0.70 16.28 12.17
N ALA A 78 0.50 16.36 11.62
CA ALA A 78 0.83 15.77 10.34
C ALA A 78 2.27 15.25 10.33
N GLY A 79 2.50 14.20 9.56
CA GLY A 79 3.84 13.69 9.29
C GLY A 79 4.24 13.97 7.86
N PHE A 80 5.34 14.71 7.64
CA PHE A 80 5.86 14.99 6.31
C PHE A 80 7.24 14.36 6.13
N ASP A 81 7.47 13.80 4.93
CA ASP A 81 8.79 13.39 4.46
C ASP A 81 9.38 14.45 3.53
N HIS A 82 10.63 14.26 3.09
CA HIS A 82 11.27 15.15 2.14
C HIS A 82 11.47 14.45 0.79
N GLU A 83 10.75 14.94 -0.24
CA GLU A 83 10.88 14.47 -1.64
C GLU A 83 10.85 12.93 -1.80
N GLY A 84 10.04 12.25 -0.98
CA GLY A 84 9.83 10.81 -1.07
C GLY A 84 10.89 9.93 -0.39
N ASP A 85 11.72 10.51 0.48
CA ASP A 85 12.76 9.78 1.25
C ASP A 85 12.19 8.90 2.38
N GLU A 86 10.88 9.00 2.65
CA GLU A 86 10.17 8.27 3.71
C GLU A 86 10.71 8.50 5.13
N ASN A 87 11.51 9.54 5.36
CA ASN A 87 11.98 9.95 6.68
C ASN A 87 10.98 10.92 7.31
N VAL A 88 9.82 10.39 7.65
CA VAL A 88 8.68 11.19 8.12
C VAL A 88 9.02 11.90 9.44
N GLN A 89 8.86 13.22 9.44
CA GLN A 89 9.00 14.09 10.61
C GLN A 89 7.63 14.55 11.09
N MET A 90 7.48 14.79 12.41
CA MET A 90 6.21 15.15 13.02
C MET A 90 6.06 16.65 13.22
N TYR A 91 4.93 17.18 12.76
CA TYR A 91 4.60 18.61 12.81
C TYR A 91 3.22 18.84 13.40
N ALA A 92 3.06 20.02 14.02
CA ALA A 92 1.75 20.59 14.32
C ALA A 92 1.50 21.82 13.44
N LEU A 93 0.27 21.97 13.00
CA LEU A 93 -0.22 23.15 12.30
C LEU A 93 -1.30 23.84 13.14
N PRO A 94 -1.47 25.17 13.04
CA PRO A 94 -2.66 25.83 13.55
C PRO A 94 -3.93 25.18 12.99
N TRP A 95 -5.03 25.25 13.71
CA TRP A 95 -6.31 24.67 13.26
C TRP A 95 -6.73 25.17 11.87
N GLU A 96 -6.51 26.44 11.58
CA GLU A 96 -6.84 27.07 10.29
C GLU A 96 -5.79 26.84 9.21
N GLY A 97 -4.75 26.06 9.49
CA GLY A 97 -3.63 25.83 8.59
C GLY A 97 -2.53 26.89 8.71
N GLY A 98 -1.57 26.84 7.81
CA GLY A 98 -0.41 27.74 7.75
C GLY A 98 0.92 27.03 7.86
N GLU A 99 1.91 27.69 8.45
CA GLU A 99 3.28 27.17 8.61
C GLU A 99 3.32 26.05 9.66
N PRO A 100 3.77 24.83 9.32
CA PRO A 100 3.93 23.75 10.26
C PRO A 100 5.11 23.97 11.21
N GLN A 101 4.90 23.67 12.48
CA GLN A 101 5.96 23.65 13.49
C GLN A 101 6.41 22.21 13.75
N LYS A 102 7.71 21.93 13.59
CA LYS A 102 8.30 20.63 13.97
C LYS A 102 8.15 20.44 15.48
N LEU A 103 7.56 19.31 15.90
CA LEU A 103 7.25 19.03 17.30
C LEU A 103 8.37 18.34 18.04
N ILE A 104 9.07 17.45 17.38
CA ILE A 104 10.09 16.58 17.98
C ILE A 104 11.40 16.87 17.27
N PRO A 105 12.45 17.29 18.01
CA PRO A 105 13.80 17.39 17.45
C PRO A 105 14.27 16.02 16.97
N ALA A 106 14.60 15.92 15.70
CA ALA A 106 15.06 14.68 15.05
C ALA A 106 15.99 15.03 13.91
N GLU A 107 16.95 14.13 13.62
CA GLU A 107 17.81 14.23 12.45
C GLU A 107 17.02 13.94 11.18
N GLU A 108 17.56 14.31 10.02
CA GLU A 108 16.86 14.14 8.73
C GLU A 108 16.56 12.68 8.40
N GLN A 109 17.44 11.75 8.79
CA GLN A 109 17.27 10.31 8.56
C GLN A 109 16.33 9.63 9.56
N ASP A 110 15.93 10.31 10.64
CA ASP A 110 15.03 9.73 11.63
C ASP A 110 13.60 9.62 11.09
N LYS A 111 12.89 8.62 11.59
CA LYS A 111 11.49 8.35 11.26
C LYS A 111 10.62 8.49 12.50
N LEU A 112 9.50 9.16 12.35
CA LEU A 112 8.52 9.40 13.42
C LEU A 112 7.15 8.92 12.97
N PHE A 113 6.67 7.83 13.54
CA PHE A 113 5.38 7.22 13.22
C PHE A 113 4.37 7.56 14.31
N PHE A 114 3.35 8.32 13.95
CA PHE A 114 2.23 8.61 14.84
C PHE A 114 1.45 7.34 15.18
N SER A 115 1.10 7.17 16.47
CA SER A 115 0.32 6.04 16.95
C SER A 115 -1.01 6.47 17.56
N HIS A 116 -0.98 7.40 18.51
CA HIS A 116 -2.17 7.80 19.24
C HIS A 116 -2.06 9.26 19.74
N LEU A 117 -3.21 9.92 19.81
CA LEU A 117 -3.39 11.22 20.47
C LEU A 117 -4.38 11.03 21.61
N SER A 118 -4.01 11.45 22.83
CA SER A 118 -4.89 11.38 23.99
C SER A 118 -6.23 12.10 23.76
N GLU A 119 -7.27 11.71 24.49
CA GLU A 119 -8.62 12.29 24.33
C GLU A 119 -8.68 13.80 24.69
N ASP A 120 -7.76 14.27 25.54
CA ASP A 120 -7.60 15.68 25.89
C ASP A 120 -6.72 16.47 24.90
N GLY A 121 -6.10 15.78 23.93
CA GLY A 121 -5.20 16.40 22.94
C GLY A 121 -3.88 16.89 23.53
N GLU A 122 -3.43 16.38 24.67
CA GLU A 122 -2.24 16.88 25.37
C GLU A 122 -1.03 15.94 25.30
N ARG A 123 -1.24 14.66 24.95
CA ARG A 123 -0.18 13.65 24.83
C ARG A 123 -0.19 12.98 23.47
N ILE A 124 0.99 12.94 22.86
CA ILE A 124 1.23 12.29 21.57
C ILE A 124 2.05 11.03 21.81
N TYR A 125 1.53 9.90 21.38
CA TYR A 125 2.17 8.60 21.41
C TYR A 125 2.71 8.27 20.02
N TYR A 126 3.97 7.87 19.92
CA TYR A 126 4.62 7.65 18.64
C TYR A 126 5.73 6.62 18.72
N THR A 127 6.12 6.08 17.58
CA THR A 127 7.27 5.20 17.40
C THR A 127 8.34 5.93 16.60
N THR A 128 9.60 5.75 16.95
CA THR A 128 10.72 6.44 16.29
C THR A 128 11.94 5.55 16.09
N SER A 129 12.71 5.84 15.04
CA SER A 129 14.01 5.24 14.78
C SER A 129 15.15 5.88 15.59
N GLN A 130 14.90 6.99 16.28
CA GLN A 130 15.90 7.69 17.07
C GLN A 130 16.57 6.77 18.10
N GLY A 131 17.89 6.65 18.01
CA GLY A 131 18.69 5.82 18.92
C GLY A 131 18.50 4.30 18.74
N ASN A 132 17.55 3.86 17.89
CA ASN A 132 17.29 2.44 17.62
C ASN A 132 16.67 2.24 16.21
N PRO A 133 17.42 2.47 15.13
CA PRO A 133 16.87 2.45 13.78
C PRO A 133 16.42 1.06 13.31
N THR A 134 16.93 -0.01 13.91
CA THR A 134 16.63 -1.39 13.53
C THR A 134 15.32 -1.88 14.16
N TYR A 135 15.12 -1.63 15.46
CA TYR A 135 13.99 -2.22 16.20
C TYR A 135 12.95 -1.20 16.63
N MET A 136 13.24 0.09 16.49
CA MET A 136 12.41 1.22 16.87
C MET A 136 12.15 1.35 18.38
N ASN A 137 11.83 2.55 18.81
CA ASN A 137 11.45 2.87 20.18
C ASN A 137 10.10 3.56 20.20
N ALA A 138 9.29 3.28 21.21
CA ALA A 138 8.02 3.98 21.43
C ALA A 138 8.15 5.02 22.54
N HIS A 139 7.56 6.18 22.30
CA HIS A 139 7.61 7.34 23.20
C HIS A 139 6.23 7.94 23.40
N VAL A 140 6.09 8.71 24.50
CA VAL A 140 5.01 9.66 24.71
C VAL A 140 5.59 11.07 24.95
N LEU A 141 5.08 12.03 24.19
CA LEU A 141 5.36 13.46 24.36
C LEU A 141 4.18 14.14 25.05
N ASP A 142 4.40 14.75 26.20
CA ASP A 142 3.45 15.65 26.84
C ASP A 142 3.63 17.07 26.29
N LEU A 143 2.61 17.59 25.64
CA LEU A 143 2.67 18.90 24.97
C LEU A 143 2.69 20.10 25.94
N LYS A 144 2.22 19.91 27.16
CA LYS A 144 2.24 20.98 28.18
C LYS A 144 3.60 21.13 28.84
N THR A 145 4.15 20.00 29.28
CA THR A 145 5.43 19.98 30.02
C THR A 145 6.64 19.86 29.10
N GLN A 146 6.42 19.47 27.85
CA GLN A 146 7.46 19.11 26.86
C GLN A 146 8.30 17.89 27.31
N ASP A 147 7.78 17.10 28.26
CA ASP A 147 8.42 15.85 28.67
C ASP A 147 8.22 14.78 27.61
N ASN A 148 9.33 14.17 27.19
CA ASN A 148 9.36 13.13 26.17
C ASN A 148 9.90 11.83 26.77
N ARG A 149 9.01 10.90 27.10
CA ARG A 149 9.33 9.71 27.86
C ARG A 149 9.34 8.47 26.99
N LEU A 150 10.38 7.65 27.12
CA LEU A 150 10.46 6.31 26.55
C LEU A 150 9.40 5.40 27.20
N LEU A 151 8.58 4.75 26.39
CA LEU A 151 7.58 3.76 26.80
C LEU A 151 8.07 2.33 26.57
N ASN A 152 8.74 2.10 25.45
CA ASN A 152 9.25 0.78 25.07
C ASN A 152 10.47 0.90 24.17
N GLU A 153 11.47 0.08 24.43
CA GLU A 153 12.62 -0.14 23.56
C GLU A 153 12.41 -1.43 22.77
N GLY A 154 12.46 -1.35 21.41
CA GLY A 154 12.45 -2.55 20.55
C GLY A 154 13.75 -3.34 20.67
N LYS A 155 13.71 -4.68 20.61
CA LYS A 155 14.90 -5.52 20.86
C LYS A 155 15.09 -6.69 19.90
N GLU A 156 14.05 -7.39 19.53
CA GLU A 156 14.12 -8.64 18.76
C GLU A 156 13.53 -8.52 17.36
N ALA A 157 12.54 -7.64 17.22
CA ALA A 157 11.83 -7.40 15.97
C ALA A 157 11.51 -5.91 15.84
N THR A 158 11.23 -5.46 14.61
CA THR A 158 10.76 -4.10 14.39
C THR A 158 9.45 -3.89 15.14
N THR A 159 9.47 -3.01 16.12
CA THR A 159 8.39 -2.84 17.10
C THR A 159 7.69 -1.50 16.93
N PHE A 160 6.36 -1.53 16.78
CA PHE A 160 5.53 -0.33 16.69
C PHE A 160 4.51 -0.29 17.82
N LEU A 161 4.24 0.88 18.35
CA LEU A 161 3.12 1.12 19.25
C LEU A 161 1.82 1.10 18.42
N ALA A 162 0.99 0.08 18.63
CA ALA A 162 -0.24 -0.15 17.86
C ALA A 162 -1.48 0.50 18.47
N ALA A 163 -1.60 0.47 19.81
CA ALA A 163 -2.75 1.05 20.51
C ALA A 163 -2.38 1.46 21.94
N VAL A 164 -3.13 2.42 22.46
CA VAL A 164 -3.08 2.88 23.85
C VAL A 164 -4.49 2.74 24.45
N SER A 165 -4.60 2.25 25.68
CA SER A 165 -5.89 2.14 26.37
C SER A 165 -6.50 3.53 26.68
N PRO A 166 -7.84 3.63 26.83
CA PRO A 166 -8.49 4.91 27.13
C PRO A 166 -7.99 5.58 28.40
N ASP A 167 -7.59 4.80 29.41
CA ASP A 167 -7.00 5.27 30.66
C ASP A 167 -5.48 5.51 30.58
N GLU A 168 -4.87 5.25 29.43
CA GLU A 168 -3.44 5.39 29.14
C GLU A 168 -2.50 4.55 30.04
N THR A 169 -3.02 3.51 30.70
CA THR A 169 -2.24 2.62 31.57
C THR A 169 -1.68 1.40 30.84
N SER A 170 -2.21 1.10 29.66
CA SER A 170 -1.89 -0.09 28.88
C SER A 170 -1.55 0.28 27.44
N CYS A 171 -0.54 -0.38 26.87
CA CYS A 171 -0.13 -0.21 25.50
C CYS A 171 -0.07 -1.58 24.78
N ILE A 172 -0.41 -1.60 23.51
CA ILE A 172 -0.21 -2.76 22.62
C ILE A 172 0.92 -2.43 21.66
N TYR A 173 1.90 -3.31 21.57
CA TYR A 173 3.00 -3.22 20.62
C TYR A 173 2.90 -4.34 19.61
N THR A 174 3.08 -4.04 18.33
CA THR A 174 3.27 -5.04 17.29
C THR A 174 4.76 -5.27 17.06
N GLU A 175 5.17 -6.53 17.02
CA GLU A 175 6.54 -7.00 16.81
C GLU A 175 6.57 -7.72 15.46
N SER A 176 7.23 -7.12 14.47
CA SER A 176 7.25 -7.60 13.07
C SER A 176 8.54 -8.37 12.79
N PHE A 177 8.45 -9.69 12.74
CA PHE A 177 9.53 -10.61 12.34
C PHE A 177 9.57 -10.83 10.83
N SER A 178 8.44 -10.71 10.16
CA SER A 178 8.25 -10.68 8.71
C SER A 178 6.87 -10.14 8.37
N ASN A 179 6.56 -10.01 7.08
CA ASN A 179 5.22 -9.60 6.61
C ASN A 179 4.12 -10.60 6.98
N THR A 180 4.48 -11.86 7.26
CA THR A 180 3.56 -12.94 7.64
C THR A 180 3.72 -13.39 9.08
N TYR A 181 4.63 -12.78 9.83
CA TYR A 181 4.87 -13.08 11.23
C TYR A 181 4.95 -11.80 12.04
N GLN A 182 3.80 -11.42 12.60
CA GLN A 182 3.65 -10.22 13.43
C GLN A 182 2.89 -10.59 14.69
N LEU A 183 3.50 -10.38 15.83
CA LEU A 183 2.90 -10.61 17.15
C LEU A 183 2.38 -9.28 17.71
N ALA A 184 1.43 -9.37 18.62
CA ALA A 184 1.01 -8.24 19.44
C ALA A 184 1.19 -8.55 20.91
N THR A 185 1.85 -7.63 21.61
CA THR A 185 2.18 -7.74 23.04
C THR A 185 1.51 -6.61 23.81
N LEU A 186 0.73 -6.99 24.81
CA LEU A 186 0.16 -6.05 25.79
C LEU A 186 1.19 -5.78 26.89
N LYS A 187 1.45 -4.50 27.15
CA LYS A 187 2.31 -4.03 28.25
C LYS A 187 1.56 -3.09 29.18
N ARG A 188 1.69 -3.37 30.48
CA ARG A 188 1.17 -2.53 31.57
C ARG A 188 2.28 -2.26 32.59
N LEU A 189 2.30 -1.05 33.12
CA LEU A 189 3.33 -0.68 34.09
C LEU A 189 3.29 -1.61 35.33
N GLY A 190 4.42 -2.29 35.61
CA GLY A 190 4.56 -3.19 36.76
C GLY A 190 3.99 -4.59 36.56
N GLU A 191 3.51 -4.94 35.39
CA GLU A 191 3.07 -6.29 35.02
C GLU A 191 4.02 -6.94 34.00
N GLU A 192 3.97 -8.27 33.87
CA GLU A 192 4.67 -9.00 32.82
C GLU A 192 4.01 -8.77 31.46
N ASP A 193 4.82 -8.72 30.41
CA ASP A 193 4.37 -8.60 29.03
C ASP A 193 3.53 -9.82 28.63
N ARG A 194 2.38 -9.59 27.97
CA ARG A 194 1.46 -10.64 27.57
C ARG A 194 1.22 -10.64 26.07
N CYS A 195 1.48 -11.76 25.40
CA CYS A 195 1.07 -11.94 24.00
C CYS A 195 -0.46 -12.03 23.92
N LEU A 196 -1.05 -11.38 22.91
CA LEU A 196 -2.51 -11.41 22.70
C LEU A 196 -3.00 -12.75 22.15
N THR A 197 -2.12 -13.56 21.58
CA THR A 197 -2.41 -14.91 21.07
C THR A 197 -1.79 -15.97 21.97
N PRO A 198 -2.32 -17.20 21.99
CA PRO A 198 -1.90 -18.24 22.94
C PRO A 198 -0.43 -18.65 22.83
N SER A 199 0.20 -18.54 21.66
CA SER A 199 1.60 -18.91 21.45
C SER A 199 2.33 -17.94 20.55
N ARG A 200 3.56 -17.57 20.93
CA ARG A 200 4.49 -16.81 20.10
C ARG A 200 5.19 -17.67 19.04
N GLU A 201 5.20 -19.01 19.19
CA GLU A 201 5.91 -19.93 18.29
C GLU A 201 5.14 -20.21 17.00
N VAL A 202 3.82 -20.03 17.00
CA VAL A 202 2.99 -20.16 15.82
C VAL A 202 3.20 -18.94 14.93
N VAL A 203 3.52 -19.17 13.66
CA VAL A 203 3.70 -18.11 12.67
C VAL A 203 2.35 -17.57 12.22
N HIS A 204 1.99 -16.40 12.70
CA HIS A 204 0.72 -15.73 12.42
C HIS A 204 0.89 -14.21 12.47
N ARG A 205 -0.16 -13.50 12.08
CA ARG A 205 -0.23 -12.03 12.16
C ARG A 205 -1.29 -11.59 13.16
N VAL A 206 -1.03 -10.46 13.80
CA VAL A 206 -2.02 -9.71 14.56
C VAL A 206 -2.08 -8.30 13.98
N GLY A 207 -3.26 -7.87 13.54
CA GLY A 207 -3.50 -6.55 12.98
C GLY A 207 -4.72 -5.86 13.56
N GLY A 208 -4.76 -4.52 13.46
CA GLY A 208 -5.93 -3.72 13.83
C GLY A 208 -6.34 -3.77 15.29
N ALA A 209 -5.40 -4.08 16.22
CA ALA A 209 -5.70 -4.19 17.64
C ALA A 209 -6.26 -2.89 18.23
N LYS A 210 -7.39 -3.00 18.94
CA LYS A 210 -8.11 -1.87 19.55
C LYS A 210 -8.60 -2.23 20.95
N PHE A 211 -8.39 -1.34 21.92
CA PHE A 211 -9.12 -1.37 23.17
C PHE A 211 -10.57 -0.91 22.91
N ILE A 212 -11.55 -1.71 23.27
CA ILE A 212 -12.98 -1.33 23.18
C ILE A 212 -13.54 -0.93 24.54
N ASP A 213 -12.93 -1.39 25.60
CA ASP A 213 -13.11 -0.97 27.00
C ASP A 213 -11.83 -1.27 27.80
N GLU A 214 -11.86 -1.12 29.13
CA GLU A 214 -10.71 -1.31 30.02
C GLU A 214 -10.23 -2.77 30.12
N ASP A 215 -11.07 -3.74 29.76
CA ASP A 215 -10.77 -5.18 29.87
C ASP A 215 -10.71 -5.92 28.52
N THR A 216 -11.17 -5.30 27.43
CA THR A 216 -11.39 -5.99 26.17
C THR A 216 -10.57 -5.40 25.03
N ILE A 217 -9.80 -6.24 24.36
CA ILE A 217 -9.08 -5.94 23.13
C ILE A 217 -9.69 -6.75 21.98
N LEU A 218 -9.99 -6.09 20.86
CA LEU A 218 -10.37 -6.72 19.60
C LEU A 218 -9.24 -6.58 18.58
N PHE A 219 -9.01 -7.61 17.77
CA PHE A 219 -7.99 -7.61 16.72
C PHE A 219 -8.29 -8.65 15.65
N ALA A 220 -7.68 -8.51 14.48
CA ALA A 220 -7.70 -9.52 13.43
C ALA A 220 -6.46 -10.41 13.53
N THR A 221 -6.61 -11.72 13.33
CA THR A 221 -5.47 -12.66 13.35
C THR A 221 -5.76 -13.90 12.51
N ASP A 222 -4.70 -14.46 11.92
CA ASP A 222 -4.69 -15.79 11.27
C ASP A 222 -4.07 -16.86 12.18
N TYR A 223 -4.08 -16.66 13.51
CA TYR A 223 -3.58 -17.65 14.47
C TYR A 223 -4.28 -19.01 14.29
N GLU A 224 -3.51 -20.03 13.91
CA GLU A 224 -4.01 -21.40 13.59
C GLU A 224 -5.10 -21.42 12.50
N ALA A 225 -5.11 -20.43 11.59
CA ALA A 225 -6.07 -20.34 10.49
C ALA A 225 -5.40 -19.88 9.20
N ASP A 226 -6.06 -20.07 8.07
CA ASP A 226 -5.58 -19.62 6.76
C ASP A 226 -6.04 -18.19 6.42
N THR A 227 -7.15 -17.73 7.01
CA THR A 227 -7.65 -16.36 6.86
C THR A 227 -7.75 -15.66 8.21
N HIS A 228 -7.58 -14.34 8.19
CA HIS A 228 -7.74 -13.54 9.40
C HIS A 228 -9.19 -13.53 9.87
N TYR A 229 -9.41 -13.84 11.15
CA TYR A 229 -10.69 -13.75 11.85
C TYR A 229 -10.65 -12.67 12.94
N LEU A 230 -11.81 -12.22 13.42
CA LEU A 230 -11.91 -11.32 14.56
C LEU A 230 -11.73 -12.10 15.87
N ALA A 231 -10.76 -11.69 16.65
CA ALA A 231 -10.47 -12.24 17.98
C ALA A 231 -10.74 -11.23 19.09
N GLU A 232 -11.08 -11.75 20.26
CA GLU A 232 -11.23 -11.02 21.52
C GLU A 232 -10.16 -11.53 22.50
N TYR A 233 -9.52 -10.58 23.21
CA TYR A 233 -8.64 -10.86 24.35
C TYR A 233 -9.14 -10.13 25.59
N ARG A 234 -9.32 -10.87 26.69
CA ARG A 234 -9.71 -10.34 28.00
C ARG A 234 -8.48 -10.10 28.86
N ILE A 235 -8.25 -8.85 29.24
CA ILE A 235 -7.05 -8.43 29.98
C ILE A 235 -7.04 -9.06 31.39
N SER A 236 -8.18 -9.04 32.10
CA SER A 236 -8.31 -9.54 33.47
C SER A 236 -8.06 -11.03 33.61
N THR A 237 -8.37 -11.82 32.59
CA THR A 237 -8.27 -13.28 32.62
C THR A 237 -7.19 -13.87 31.74
N GLY A 238 -6.66 -13.09 30.78
CA GLY A 238 -5.77 -13.58 29.72
C GLY A 238 -6.48 -14.49 28.69
N ALA A 239 -7.81 -14.48 28.67
CA ALA A 239 -8.57 -15.36 27.79
C ALA A 239 -8.56 -14.83 26.34
N PHE A 240 -8.20 -15.71 25.42
CA PHE A 240 -8.26 -15.49 23.96
C PHE A 240 -9.45 -16.26 23.38
N LYS A 241 -10.19 -15.62 22.45
CA LYS A 241 -11.34 -16.22 21.80
C LYS A 241 -11.51 -15.69 20.36
N ALA A 242 -11.67 -16.59 19.39
CA ALA A 242 -12.20 -16.24 18.07
C ALA A 242 -13.69 -15.94 18.18
N ILE A 243 -14.15 -14.77 17.72
CA ILE A 243 -15.54 -14.33 17.88
C ILE A 243 -16.27 -14.15 16.55
N CYS A 244 -15.56 -13.94 15.44
CA CYS A 244 -16.19 -13.87 14.12
C CYS A 244 -15.20 -14.31 13.03
N THR A 245 -15.61 -15.26 12.19
CA THR A 245 -14.87 -15.73 11.02
C THR A 245 -15.73 -15.51 9.77
N ILE A 246 -15.14 -15.03 8.69
CA ILE A 246 -15.80 -14.85 7.41
C ILE A 246 -15.12 -15.79 6.41
N GLU A 247 -15.90 -16.72 5.87
CA GLU A 247 -15.34 -17.82 5.05
C GLU A 247 -14.61 -17.29 3.81
N LYS A 248 -13.35 -17.69 3.64
CA LYS A 248 -12.47 -17.34 2.53
C LYS A 248 -12.24 -15.82 2.35
N GLU A 249 -12.36 -15.06 3.41
CA GLU A 249 -12.08 -13.63 3.42
C GLU A 249 -11.13 -13.28 4.56
N ASP A 250 -10.12 -12.47 4.26
CA ASP A 250 -9.19 -11.95 5.25
C ASP A 250 -9.76 -10.69 5.90
N ILE A 251 -9.99 -10.68 7.21
CA ILE A 251 -10.31 -9.45 7.95
C ILE A 251 -9.09 -8.55 7.91
N ARG A 252 -9.25 -7.34 7.33
CA ARG A 252 -8.17 -6.40 7.05
C ARG A 252 -8.13 -5.23 8.01
N ASP A 253 -9.29 -4.59 8.25
CA ASP A 253 -9.38 -3.42 9.14
C ASP A 253 -10.66 -3.46 9.96
N LEU A 254 -10.60 -2.81 11.13
CA LEU A 254 -11.66 -2.76 12.13
C LEU A 254 -11.95 -1.31 12.51
N ALA A 255 -13.20 -0.88 12.43
CA ALA A 255 -13.66 0.40 12.98
C ALA A 255 -14.71 0.15 14.08
N TRP A 256 -14.43 0.65 15.28
CA TRP A 256 -15.28 0.43 16.46
C TRP A 256 -16.23 1.61 16.69
N HIS A 257 -17.50 1.31 16.84
CA HIS A 257 -18.52 2.27 17.29
C HIS A 257 -19.03 1.90 18.68
N LYS A 258 -18.63 2.71 19.66
CA LYS A 258 -18.82 2.41 21.09
C LYS A 258 -20.29 2.37 21.50
N GLU A 259 -21.08 3.35 21.07
CA GLU A 259 -22.48 3.53 21.50
C GLU A 259 -23.38 2.36 21.07
N SER A 260 -23.21 1.85 19.85
CA SER A 260 -23.98 0.70 19.35
C SER A 260 -23.28 -0.63 19.56
N ARG A 261 -22.10 -0.65 20.17
CA ARG A 261 -21.24 -1.84 20.35
C ARG A 261 -21.08 -2.65 19.06
N THR A 262 -20.82 -1.92 17.97
CA THR A 262 -20.68 -2.48 16.62
C THR A 262 -19.25 -2.36 16.12
N VAL A 263 -18.71 -3.45 15.57
CA VAL A 263 -17.45 -3.46 14.83
C VAL A 263 -17.77 -3.44 13.35
N TYR A 264 -17.31 -2.42 12.64
CA TYR A 264 -17.33 -2.41 11.18
C TYR A 264 -16.04 -3.07 10.69
N ILE A 265 -16.18 -4.04 9.81
CA ILE A 265 -15.10 -4.94 9.37
C ILE A 265 -14.95 -4.80 7.87
N THR A 266 -13.77 -4.41 7.41
CA THR A 266 -13.42 -4.59 6.00
C THR A 266 -12.66 -5.89 5.81
N THR A 267 -13.01 -6.62 4.74
CA THR A 267 -12.33 -7.85 4.36
C THR A 267 -11.71 -7.73 2.99
N GLU A 268 -10.63 -8.46 2.76
CA GLU A 268 -9.98 -8.63 1.48
C GLU A 268 -10.26 -10.03 0.94
N ARG A 269 -10.74 -10.09 -0.31
CA ARG A 269 -10.90 -11.34 -1.05
C ARG A 269 -10.52 -11.13 -2.51
N GLY A 270 -9.36 -11.67 -2.90
CA GLY A 270 -8.87 -11.49 -4.25
C GLY A 270 -8.73 -10.00 -4.61
N VAL A 271 -9.44 -9.57 -5.64
CA VAL A 271 -9.27 -8.23 -6.24
C VAL A 271 -10.17 -7.13 -5.67
N ALA A 272 -11.04 -7.45 -4.72
CA ALA A 272 -12.01 -6.48 -4.15
C ALA A 272 -12.21 -6.67 -2.65
N ASP A 273 -12.71 -5.62 -1.98
CA ASP A 273 -13.06 -5.62 -0.55
C ASP A 273 -14.56 -5.81 -0.34
N LYS A 274 -14.92 -6.19 0.87
CA LYS A 274 -16.30 -6.15 1.36
C LYS A 274 -16.35 -5.45 2.72
N LEU A 275 -17.53 -5.00 3.08
CA LEU A 275 -17.82 -4.34 4.35
C LEU A 275 -18.90 -5.12 5.10
N TYR A 276 -18.66 -5.30 6.39
CA TYR A 276 -19.61 -5.93 7.31
C TYR A 276 -19.77 -5.06 8.55
N LYS A 277 -20.92 -5.20 9.20
CA LYS A 277 -21.12 -4.76 10.57
C LYS A 277 -21.35 -5.98 11.46
N PHE A 278 -20.57 -6.07 12.52
CA PHE A 278 -20.66 -7.12 13.52
C PHE A 278 -21.15 -6.52 14.85
N LYS A 279 -22.35 -6.90 15.26
CA LYS A 279 -22.93 -6.48 16.53
C LYS A 279 -22.37 -7.36 17.63
N LEU A 280 -21.47 -6.81 18.43
CA LEU A 280 -20.66 -7.58 19.37
C LEU A 280 -21.49 -8.36 20.40
N ASP A 281 -22.50 -7.73 20.99
CA ASP A 281 -23.32 -8.32 22.05
C ASP A 281 -24.29 -9.39 21.54
N GLU A 282 -24.71 -9.27 20.27
CA GLU A 282 -25.64 -10.20 19.63
C GLU A 282 -24.90 -11.34 18.89
N GLY A 283 -23.63 -11.15 18.58
CA GLY A 283 -22.85 -12.06 17.72
C GLY A 283 -23.36 -12.13 16.28
N VAL A 284 -24.02 -11.07 15.79
CA VAL A 284 -24.65 -11.03 14.48
C VAL A 284 -23.77 -10.26 13.48
N LEU A 285 -23.45 -10.93 12.37
CA LEU A 285 -22.71 -10.36 11.24
C LEU A 285 -23.68 -10.02 10.10
N GLU A 286 -23.67 -8.78 9.62
CA GLU A 286 -24.49 -8.32 8.50
C GLU A 286 -23.58 -7.70 7.43
N SER A 287 -23.77 -8.07 6.15
CA SER A 287 -23.07 -7.45 5.03
C SER A 287 -23.61 -6.05 4.75
N MET A 288 -22.70 -5.16 4.35
CA MET A 288 -23.02 -3.79 3.91
C MET A 288 -22.51 -3.56 2.49
N GLU A 289 -23.27 -2.86 1.67
CA GLU A 289 -22.82 -2.42 0.36
C GLU A 289 -21.68 -1.39 0.50
N LEU A 290 -20.66 -1.49 -0.37
CA LEU A 290 -19.58 -0.51 -0.49
C LEU A 290 -19.80 0.37 -1.72
N PRO A 291 -19.44 1.66 -1.68
CA PRO A 291 -19.52 2.55 -2.84
C PRO A 291 -18.36 2.33 -3.85
N VAL A 292 -17.37 1.53 -3.49
CA VAL A 292 -16.12 1.28 -4.24
C VAL A 292 -15.68 -0.18 -4.09
N ASP A 293 -14.82 -0.65 -5.00
CA ASP A 293 -14.28 -2.02 -4.92
C ASP A 293 -13.18 -2.17 -3.88
N VAL A 294 -12.39 -1.12 -3.63
CA VAL A 294 -11.24 -1.18 -2.73
C VAL A 294 -11.26 -0.04 -1.73
N VAL A 295 -11.24 -0.40 -0.44
CA VAL A 295 -11.21 0.51 0.70
C VAL A 295 -9.76 0.75 1.13
N MET A 296 -9.36 2.01 1.19
CA MET A 296 -8.03 2.40 1.68
C MET A 296 -8.06 2.75 3.17
N LYS A 297 -9.16 3.33 3.64
CA LYS A 297 -9.35 3.68 5.05
C LYS A 297 -10.84 3.70 5.40
N LEU A 298 -11.19 3.13 6.54
CA LEU A 298 -12.52 3.16 7.14
C LEU A 298 -12.44 3.87 8.50
N VAL A 299 -13.36 4.81 8.75
CA VAL A 299 -13.49 5.52 10.02
C VAL A 299 -14.95 5.44 10.46
N ALA A 300 -15.19 5.04 11.71
CA ALA A 300 -16.49 5.13 12.37
C ALA A 300 -16.49 6.30 13.36
N MET A 301 -17.47 7.17 13.25
CA MET A 301 -17.61 8.34 14.13
C MET A 301 -18.59 8.06 15.27
N PRO A 302 -18.47 8.80 16.40
CA PRO A 302 -19.42 8.65 17.52
C PRO A 302 -20.88 8.87 17.17
N SER A 303 -21.18 9.63 16.12
CA SER A 303 -22.55 9.79 15.58
C SER A 303 -23.12 8.53 14.92
N GLY A 304 -22.30 7.51 14.69
CA GLY A 304 -22.63 6.31 13.91
C GLY A 304 -22.43 6.48 12.40
N GLN A 305 -21.99 7.64 11.93
CA GLN A 305 -21.60 7.83 10.53
C GLN A 305 -20.28 7.10 10.24
N LEU A 306 -20.17 6.56 9.01
CA LEU A 306 -18.92 5.98 8.51
C LEU A 306 -18.32 6.84 7.42
N TYR A 307 -17.00 6.89 7.38
CA TYR A 307 -16.26 7.54 6.31
C TYR A 307 -15.32 6.53 5.67
N VAL A 308 -15.33 6.46 4.35
CA VAL A 308 -14.50 5.57 3.54
C VAL A 308 -13.70 6.38 2.54
N LEU A 309 -12.39 6.20 2.53
CA LEU A 309 -11.54 6.54 1.40
C LEU A 309 -11.39 5.28 0.55
N GLY A 310 -11.72 5.36 -0.74
CA GLY A 310 -11.63 4.20 -1.61
C GLY A 310 -11.61 4.55 -3.09
N ARG A 311 -11.50 3.52 -3.92
CA ARG A 311 -11.45 3.60 -5.38
C ARG A 311 -11.90 2.29 -6.02
N SER A 312 -12.25 2.34 -7.32
CA SER A 312 -12.51 1.17 -8.18
C SER A 312 -11.67 1.29 -9.44
N ALA A 313 -11.64 0.29 -10.31
CA ALA A 313 -10.85 0.36 -11.55
C ALA A 313 -11.27 1.54 -12.46
N VAL A 314 -12.54 1.94 -12.43
CA VAL A 314 -13.11 3.04 -13.22
C VAL A 314 -13.50 4.26 -12.36
N GLU A 315 -13.11 4.29 -11.10
CA GLU A 315 -13.37 5.41 -10.19
C GLU A 315 -12.11 5.76 -9.39
N PRO A 316 -11.55 6.98 -9.58
CA PRO A 316 -10.41 7.45 -8.82
C PRO A 316 -10.69 7.54 -7.31
N TYR A 317 -9.66 7.84 -6.51
CA TYR A 317 -9.79 8.05 -5.07
C TYR A 317 -10.89 9.05 -4.74
N ASN A 318 -11.87 8.64 -3.94
CA ASN A 318 -12.87 9.53 -3.38
C ASN A 318 -13.13 9.21 -1.91
N ILE A 319 -13.60 10.19 -1.15
CA ILE A 319 -14.08 10.02 0.21
C ILE A 319 -15.59 9.98 0.20
N TYR A 320 -16.14 8.99 0.87
CA TYR A 320 -17.57 8.73 0.99
C TYR A 320 -17.99 8.78 2.44
N ARG A 321 -19.24 9.19 2.68
CA ARG A 321 -19.88 9.16 3.99
C ARG A 321 -21.14 8.29 3.94
N TYR A 322 -21.28 7.38 4.89
CA TYR A 322 -22.50 6.62 5.13
C TYR A 322 -23.32 7.27 6.25
N SER A 323 -24.54 7.65 5.95
CA SER A 323 -25.52 8.16 6.91
C SER A 323 -26.91 7.78 6.46
N ASP A 324 -27.83 7.54 7.40
CA ASP A 324 -29.24 7.25 7.12
C ASP A 324 -29.46 6.11 6.11
N GLY A 325 -28.60 5.08 6.19
CA GLY A 325 -28.72 3.89 5.34
C GLY A 325 -28.16 4.03 3.93
N SER A 326 -27.49 5.13 3.58
CA SER A 326 -26.98 5.38 2.23
C SER A 326 -25.59 6.03 2.21
N TRP A 327 -24.85 5.78 1.12
CA TRP A 327 -23.56 6.40 0.85
C TRP A 327 -23.73 7.71 0.07
N SER A 328 -22.99 8.73 0.48
CA SER A 328 -22.84 9.99 -0.25
C SER A 328 -21.36 10.27 -0.52
N ARG A 329 -21.02 10.68 -1.75
CA ARG A 329 -19.67 11.06 -2.14
C ARG A 329 -19.37 12.49 -1.67
N LEU A 330 -18.26 12.70 -0.99
CA LEU A 330 -17.84 14.00 -0.45
C LEU A 330 -16.84 14.73 -1.35
N THR A 331 -16.02 14.01 -2.11
CA THR A 331 -15.06 14.56 -3.06
C THR A 331 -15.44 14.23 -4.50
N GLN A 332 -15.01 15.05 -5.46
CA GLN A 332 -15.36 14.92 -6.88
C GLN A 332 -14.11 14.65 -7.73
N ASN A 333 -13.41 13.55 -7.44
CA ASN A 333 -12.27 13.13 -8.24
C ASN A 333 -12.78 12.27 -9.41
N VAL A 334 -12.61 12.76 -10.61
CA VAL A 334 -13.07 12.12 -11.85
C VAL A 334 -12.05 12.35 -12.96
N VAL A 335 -12.05 11.50 -13.98
CA VAL A 335 -11.27 11.76 -15.18
C VAL A 335 -11.96 12.87 -15.98
N VAL A 336 -11.25 13.94 -16.23
CA VAL A 336 -11.83 15.13 -16.88
C VAL A 336 -12.39 14.80 -18.27
N GLY A 337 -13.68 15.05 -18.45
CA GLY A 337 -14.36 14.86 -19.74
C GLY A 337 -14.66 13.41 -20.11
N LEU A 338 -14.46 12.45 -19.19
CA LEU A 338 -14.80 11.06 -19.38
C LEU A 338 -15.81 10.59 -18.31
N THR A 339 -16.66 9.66 -18.70
CA THR A 339 -17.56 8.97 -17.81
C THR A 339 -17.00 7.58 -17.42
N LYS A 340 -17.67 6.87 -16.50
CA LYS A 340 -17.24 5.51 -16.14
C LYS A 340 -17.29 4.55 -17.35
N GLU A 341 -18.25 4.75 -18.23
CA GLU A 341 -18.45 3.96 -19.46
C GLU A 341 -17.34 4.20 -20.48
N ASP A 342 -16.62 5.32 -20.40
CA ASP A 342 -15.45 5.61 -21.24
C ASP A 342 -14.19 4.91 -20.75
N LEU A 343 -14.15 4.50 -19.49
CA LEU A 343 -13.05 3.78 -18.85
C LEU A 343 -13.23 2.26 -18.99
N VAL A 344 -12.19 1.50 -18.65
CA VAL A 344 -12.19 0.04 -18.76
C VAL A 344 -12.19 -0.58 -17.37
N ASP A 345 -13.25 -1.33 -17.05
CA ASP A 345 -13.30 -2.21 -15.88
C ASP A 345 -12.74 -3.60 -16.27
N PRO A 346 -11.88 -4.23 -15.44
CA PRO A 346 -11.25 -5.50 -15.80
C PRO A 346 -12.18 -6.70 -15.65
N GLU A 347 -11.95 -7.69 -16.49
CA GLU A 347 -12.42 -9.06 -16.26
C GLU A 347 -11.54 -9.71 -15.19
N VAL A 348 -12.15 -10.41 -14.23
CA VAL A 348 -11.45 -11.29 -13.31
C VAL A 348 -11.38 -12.67 -13.94
N ILE A 349 -10.17 -13.16 -14.19
CA ILE A 349 -9.95 -14.47 -14.82
C ILE A 349 -9.10 -15.34 -13.90
N THR A 350 -9.15 -16.65 -14.13
CA THR A 350 -8.32 -17.65 -13.46
C THR A 350 -7.64 -18.51 -14.50
N TYR A 351 -6.37 -18.86 -14.26
CA TYR A 351 -5.62 -19.76 -15.12
C TYR A 351 -4.79 -20.75 -14.29
N PRO A 352 -4.55 -21.98 -14.79
CA PRO A 352 -3.70 -22.94 -14.10
C PRO A 352 -2.23 -22.57 -14.26
N SER A 353 -1.47 -22.60 -13.16
CA SER A 353 -0.02 -22.46 -13.18
C SER A 353 0.67 -23.78 -13.50
N PHE A 354 2.00 -23.78 -13.54
CA PHE A 354 2.87 -24.91 -13.89
C PHE A 354 2.66 -26.17 -13.05
N ASP A 355 2.15 -26.05 -11.85
CA ASP A 355 1.86 -27.11 -10.87
C ASP A 355 0.36 -27.38 -10.68
N GLY A 356 -0.48 -26.74 -11.50
CA GLY A 356 -1.94 -26.86 -11.43
C GLY A 356 -2.60 -25.93 -10.41
N MET A 357 -1.83 -25.08 -9.70
CA MET A 357 -2.39 -24.04 -8.82
C MET A 357 -3.16 -23.03 -9.66
N GLU A 358 -4.36 -22.66 -9.19
CA GLU A 358 -5.17 -21.63 -9.82
C GLU A 358 -4.67 -20.24 -9.45
N ILE A 359 -4.35 -19.42 -10.45
CA ILE A 359 -3.91 -18.04 -10.30
C ILE A 359 -4.98 -17.11 -10.84
N GLU A 360 -5.45 -16.18 -9.99
CA GLU A 360 -6.38 -15.12 -10.39
C GLU A 360 -5.61 -13.96 -11.02
N ALA A 361 -6.19 -13.34 -12.03
CA ALA A 361 -5.61 -12.19 -12.72
C ALA A 361 -6.69 -11.19 -13.12
N LEU A 362 -6.30 -9.94 -13.32
CA LEU A 362 -7.11 -8.91 -13.95
C LEU A 362 -6.74 -8.80 -15.42
N LEU A 363 -7.73 -8.94 -16.31
CA LEU A 363 -7.60 -8.71 -17.74
C LEU A 363 -8.37 -7.45 -18.13
N PHE A 364 -7.65 -6.41 -18.50
CA PHE A 364 -8.22 -5.19 -19.06
C PHE A 364 -8.13 -5.26 -20.58
N ARG A 365 -9.27 -5.27 -21.26
CA ARG A 365 -9.32 -5.25 -22.72
C ARG A 365 -9.46 -3.83 -23.22
N ALA A 366 -8.51 -3.35 -24.03
CA ALA A 366 -8.70 -2.11 -24.76
C ALA A 366 -9.99 -2.16 -25.56
N LYS A 367 -10.68 -1.03 -25.67
CA LYS A 367 -11.92 -0.94 -26.43
C LYS A 367 -11.70 -1.28 -27.90
N PRO A 368 -12.62 -2.01 -28.55
CA PRO A 368 -12.43 -2.47 -29.93
C PRO A 368 -12.06 -1.39 -30.93
N GLU A 369 -12.59 -0.17 -30.74
CA GLU A 369 -12.35 0.96 -31.63
C GLU A 369 -10.93 1.54 -31.56
N CYS A 370 -10.14 1.19 -30.53
CA CYS A 370 -8.74 1.65 -30.39
C CYS A 370 -7.74 0.49 -30.26
N ALA A 371 -8.19 -0.75 -30.08
CA ALA A 371 -7.32 -1.90 -29.82
C ALA A 371 -6.26 -2.06 -30.93
N ASN A 372 -4.99 -2.10 -30.51
CA ASN A 372 -3.84 -2.23 -31.42
C ASN A 372 -3.31 -3.68 -31.51
N GLY A 373 -3.89 -4.60 -30.70
CA GLY A 373 -3.56 -6.01 -30.65
C GLY A 373 -2.34 -6.36 -29.80
N TYR A 374 -1.74 -5.38 -29.13
CA TYR A 374 -0.63 -5.60 -28.18
C TYR A 374 -1.14 -5.66 -26.75
N THR A 375 -0.40 -6.38 -25.91
CA THR A 375 -0.71 -6.56 -24.49
C THR A 375 0.48 -6.15 -23.63
N VAL A 376 0.20 -5.42 -22.54
CA VAL A 376 1.15 -5.16 -21.46
C VAL A 376 0.90 -6.22 -20.37
N PHE A 377 1.89 -7.04 -20.10
CA PHE A 377 1.93 -7.95 -18.96
C PHE A 377 2.47 -7.19 -17.75
N TRP A 378 1.68 -7.10 -16.69
CA TRP A 378 1.96 -6.29 -15.51
C TRP A 378 2.10 -7.15 -14.26
N PRO A 379 3.28 -7.66 -13.91
CA PRO A 379 3.53 -8.19 -12.57
C PRO A 379 3.49 -7.05 -11.55
N HIS A 380 2.71 -7.23 -10.49
CA HIS A 380 2.57 -6.20 -9.46
C HIS A 380 3.79 -6.16 -8.51
N GLY A 381 3.95 -5.04 -7.79
CA GLY A 381 4.94 -4.88 -6.73
C GLY A 381 4.54 -5.61 -5.43
N GLY A 382 5.44 -5.62 -4.47
CA GLY A 382 5.25 -6.22 -3.15
C GLY A 382 6.45 -7.08 -2.74
N PRO A 383 6.49 -8.41 -2.93
CA PRO A 383 5.55 -9.31 -3.59
C PRO A 383 4.25 -9.61 -2.83
N GLN A 384 4.26 -9.49 -1.50
CA GLN A 384 3.11 -9.74 -0.63
C GLN A 384 2.13 -8.55 -0.67
N ALA A 385 1.55 -8.34 -1.83
CA ALA A 385 0.52 -7.38 -2.20
C ALA A 385 -0.38 -8.04 -3.26
N ALA A 386 -1.28 -7.30 -3.89
CA ALA A 386 -2.08 -7.79 -5.01
C ALA A 386 -2.40 -6.67 -6.00
N GLU A 387 -2.53 -7.00 -7.28
CA GLU A 387 -3.20 -6.11 -8.22
C GLU A 387 -4.70 -6.28 -8.04
N ARG A 388 -5.36 -5.18 -7.72
CA ARG A 388 -6.76 -5.16 -7.36
C ARG A 388 -7.52 -4.21 -8.29
N LYS A 389 -8.81 -4.13 -8.17
CA LYS A 389 -9.63 -3.18 -8.95
C LYS A 389 -9.33 -1.72 -8.57
N PHE A 390 -8.07 -1.34 -8.72
CA PHE A 390 -7.59 0.02 -8.48
C PHE A 390 -7.78 0.91 -9.70
N PHE A 391 -8.23 2.12 -9.52
CA PHE A 391 -8.01 3.14 -10.55
C PHE A 391 -6.52 3.45 -10.65
N ARG A 392 -5.99 3.32 -11.87
CA ARG A 392 -4.66 3.78 -12.25
C ARG A 392 -4.78 4.64 -13.50
N ALA A 393 -4.44 5.91 -13.41
CA ALA A 393 -4.41 6.82 -14.57
C ALA A 393 -3.58 6.24 -15.72
N MET A 394 -2.42 5.65 -15.37
CA MET A 394 -1.53 4.95 -16.30
C MET A 394 -2.25 3.80 -17.03
N PHE A 395 -2.98 2.93 -16.34
CA PHE A 395 -3.69 1.82 -16.98
C PHE A 395 -4.74 2.33 -17.96
N GLN A 396 -5.58 3.25 -17.53
CA GLN A 396 -6.63 3.81 -18.39
C GLN A 396 -6.04 4.53 -19.61
N TYR A 397 -4.89 5.19 -19.44
CA TYR A 397 -4.18 5.82 -20.56
C TYR A 397 -3.60 4.80 -21.54
N ILE A 398 -2.93 3.74 -21.05
CA ILE A 398 -2.41 2.63 -21.87
C ILE A 398 -3.54 1.96 -22.66
N LEU A 399 -4.68 1.70 -22.01
CA LEU A 399 -5.88 1.12 -22.64
C LEU A 399 -6.43 2.03 -23.74
N ALA A 400 -6.43 3.36 -23.50
CA ALA A 400 -6.84 4.34 -24.51
C ALA A 400 -5.85 4.43 -25.71
N GLN A 401 -4.59 4.00 -25.53
CA GLN A 401 -3.61 3.82 -26.61
C GLN A 401 -3.77 2.49 -27.36
N GLY A 402 -4.72 1.66 -26.95
CA GLY A 402 -5.09 0.42 -27.61
C GLY A 402 -4.43 -0.84 -27.08
N TYR A 403 -3.61 -0.77 -26.04
CA TYR A 403 -3.01 -1.94 -25.42
C TYR A 403 -4.00 -2.63 -24.47
N HIS A 404 -4.05 -3.95 -24.50
CA HIS A 404 -4.61 -4.73 -23.39
C HIS A 404 -3.65 -4.73 -22.21
N ILE A 405 -4.16 -4.98 -20.99
CA ILE A 405 -3.31 -5.16 -19.80
C ILE A 405 -3.71 -6.48 -19.13
N PHE A 406 -2.70 -7.27 -18.77
CA PHE A 406 -2.87 -8.50 -18.02
C PHE A 406 -2.05 -8.43 -16.73
N ALA A 407 -2.70 -8.51 -15.59
CA ALA A 407 -2.09 -8.34 -14.28
C ALA A 407 -2.38 -9.57 -13.40
N PRO A 408 -1.45 -10.55 -13.32
CA PRO A 408 -1.63 -11.74 -12.50
C PRO A 408 -1.37 -11.47 -11.03
N ASN A 409 -2.14 -12.11 -10.15
CA ASN A 409 -1.88 -12.22 -8.72
C ASN A 409 -1.15 -13.55 -8.47
N PHE A 410 0.15 -13.57 -8.80
CA PHE A 410 1.03 -14.72 -8.64
C PHE A 410 1.11 -15.15 -7.16
N ARG A 411 1.59 -16.39 -6.90
CA ARG A 411 1.79 -16.89 -5.52
C ARG A 411 2.60 -15.89 -4.67
N GLY A 412 2.16 -15.68 -3.45
CA GLY A 412 2.64 -14.62 -2.57
C GLY A 412 1.74 -13.40 -2.52
N SER A 413 0.78 -13.26 -3.44
CA SER A 413 -0.20 -12.15 -3.41
C SER A 413 -1.14 -12.26 -2.20
N THR A 414 -1.61 -11.09 -1.68
CA THR A 414 -2.60 -11.01 -0.61
C THR A 414 -4.03 -11.26 -1.10
N GLY A 415 -4.95 -11.55 -0.18
CA GLY A 415 -6.37 -11.77 -0.48
C GLY A 415 -6.73 -13.21 -0.87
N TYR A 416 -5.79 -14.15 -0.73
CA TYR A 416 -5.95 -15.57 -1.08
C TYR A 416 -5.60 -16.52 0.08
N GLY A 417 -5.53 -15.99 1.30
CA GLY A 417 -5.19 -16.72 2.51
C GLY A 417 -3.70 -16.70 2.84
N SER A 418 -3.40 -17.00 4.09
CA SER A 418 -2.06 -16.93 4.69
C SER A 418 -1.09 -17.94 4.07
N SER A 419 -1.58 -19.14 3.72
CA SER A 419 -0.78 -20.17 3.04
C SER A 419 -0.29 -19.69 1.67
N PHE A 420 -1.15 -19.01 0.91
CA PHE A 420 -0.79 -18.48 -0.41
C PHE A 420 0.21 -17.33 -0.32
N VAL A 421 0.02 -16.41 0.62
CA VAL A 421 0.94 -15.27 0.86
C VAL A 421 2.35 -15.73 1.24
N LYS A 422 2.45 -16.83 2.03
CA LYS A 422 3.74 -17.39 2.46
C LYS A 422 4.54 -18.07 1.35
N LEU A 423 3.93 -18.42 0.22
CA LEU A 423 4.60 -19.14 -0.88
C LEU A 423 5.76 -18.37 -1.52
N VAL A 424 5.82 -17.06 -1.36
CA VAL A 424 6.91 -16.24 -1.89
C VAL A 424 8.06 -16.04 -0.89
N GLU A 425 7.87 -16.42 0.37
CA GLU A 425 8.94 -16.31 1.37
C GLU A 425 10.11 -17.21 0.98
N ARG A 426 11.30 -16.61 0.83
CA ARG A 426 12.53 -17.27 0.36
C ARG A 426 12.41 -17.92 -1.03
N ASP A 427 11.37 -17.54 -1.80
CA ASP A 427 11.15 -17.97 -3.19
C ASP A 427 10.70 -16.79 -4.06
N TRP A 428 11.54 -15.76 -4.14
CA TRP A 428 11.21 -14.55 -4.89
C TRP A 428 11.21 -14.77 -6.41
N GLY A 429 12.12 -15.61 -6.92
CA GLY A 429 12.42 -15.70 -8.35
C GLY A 429 11.92 -16.95 -9.05
N GLU A 430 11.47 -17.98 -8.37
CA GLU A 430 11.12 -19.25 -9.01
C GLU A 430 9.60 -19.44 -9.14
N GLY A 431 8.88 -19.60 -8.04
CA GLY A 431 7.44 -19.83 -8.05
C GLY A 431 6.64 -18.71 -8.72
N PRO A 432 6.76 -17.45 -8.25
CA PRO A 432 6.06 -16.31 -8.86
C PRO A 432 6.40 -16.11 -10.35
N ARG A 433 7.66 -16.31 -10.74
CA ARG A 433 8.08 -16.22 -12.15
C ARG A 433 7.38 -17.27 -13.01
N LYS A 434 7.28 -18.51 -12.53
CA LYS A 434 6.58 -19.58 -13.26
C LYS A 434 5.08 -19.30 -13.37
N ASP A 435 4.46 -18.69 -12.36
CA ASP A 435 3.07 -18.23 -12.44
C ASP A 435 2.91 -17.17 -13.53
N CYS A 436 3.86 -16.21 -13.62
CA CYS A 436 3.87 -15.20 -14.68
C CYS A 436 4.02 -15.84 -16.07
N VAL A 437 4.92 -16.80 -16.23
CA VAL A 437 5.12 -17.51 -17.51
C VAL A 437 3.85 -18.28 -17.90
N ALA A 438 3.22 -18.99 -16.97
CA ALA A 438 1.95 -19.67 -17.22
C ALA A 438 0.84 -18.69 -17.65
N GLY A 439 0.80 -17.49 -17.06
CA GLY A 439 -0.12 -16.42 -17.48
C GLY A 439 0.15 -15.90 -18.89
N MET A 440 1.42 -15.79 -19.30
CA MET A 440 1.78 -15.43 -20.68
C MET A 440 1.36 -16.54 -21.66
N GLU A 441 1.62 -17.81 -21.36
CA GLU A 441 1.19 -18.94 -22.18
C GLU A 441 -0.34 -18.98 -22.29
N TRP A 442 -1.06 -18.78 -21.20
CA TRP A 442 -2.52 -18.68 -21.23
C TRP A 442 -3.01 -17.58 -22.17
N LEU A 443 -2.39 -16.37 -22.16
CA LEU A 443 -2.72 -15.30 -23.10
C LEU A 443 -2.53 -15.71 -24.56
N PHE A 444 -1.47 -16.47 -24.85
CA PHE A 444 -1.19 -16.96 -26.20
C PHE A 444 -2.20 -18.03 -26.63
N GLU A 445 -2.53 -18.97 -25.77
CA GLU A 445 -3.54 -20.03 -26.01
C GLU A 445 -4.94 -19.44 -26.25
N GLN A 446 -5.29 -18.38 -25.52
CA GLN A 446 -6.57 -17.66 -25.73
C GLN A 446 -6.57 -16.74 -26.95
N GLY A 447 -5.46 -16.61 -27.66
CA GLY A 447 -5.33 -15.73 -28.83
C GLY A 447 -5.47 -14.24 -28.48
N ILE A 448 -5.26 -13.85 -27.20
CA ILE A 448 -5.33 -12.46 -26.73
C ILE A 448 -4.04 -11.73 -27.08
N SER A 449 -2.90 -12.43 -27.04
CA SER A 449 -1.58 -11.90 -27.36
C SER A 449 -0.72 -12.95 -28.06
N SER A 450 0.51 -12.61 -28.38
CA SER A 450 1.55 -13.53 -28.87
C SER A 450 2.92 -13.03 -28.41
N ARG A 451 3.97 -13.82 -28.60
CA ARG A 451 5.36 -13.43 -28.27
C ARG A 451 5.79 -12.14 -28.96
N GLU A 452 5.28 -11.89 -30.19
CA GLU A 452 5.55 -10.68 -30.97
C GLU A 452 4.65 -9.50 -30.58
N LYS A 453 3.67 -9.70 -29.69
CA LYS A 453 2.69 -8.69 -29.31
C LYS A 453 2.59 -8.47 -27.79
N LEU A 454 3.57 -8.96 -27.04
CA LEU A 454 3.63 -8.82 -25.59
C LEU A 454 4.75 -7.87 -25.19
N PHE A 455 4.47 -7.03 -24.20
CA PHE A 455 5.43 -6.21 -23.47
C PHE A 455 5.35 -6.56 -21.99
N VAL A 456 6.46 -6.46 -21.25
CA VAL A 456 6.47 -6.63 -19.80
C VAL A 456 6.80 -5.31 -19.14
N VAL A 457 5.96 -4.87 -18.22
CA VAL A 457 6.11 -3.60 -17.48
C VAL A 457 5.80 -3.86 -16.02
N GLY A 458 6.69 -3.50 -15.12
CA GLY A 458 6.45 -3.68 -13.68
C GLY A 458 7.22 -2.69 -12.82
N GLY A 459 6.71 -2.46 -11.59
CA GLY A 459 7.34 -1.59 -10.61
C GLY A 459 7.72 -2.32 -9.33
N SER A 460 8.81 -1.92 -8.67
CA SER A 460 9.30 -2.50 -7.42
C SER A 460 9.59 -4.00 -7.58
N TYR A 461 8.97 -4.88 -6.79
CA TYR A 461 9.07 -6.32 -7.04
C TYR A 461 8.59 -6.68 -8.47
N GLY A 462 7.58 -5.99 -9.02
CA GLY A 462 7.17 -6.16 -10.42
C GLY A 462 8.27 -5.76 -11.41
N GLY A 463 9.08 -4.75 -11.07
CA GLY A 463 10.31 -4.39 -11.81
C GLY A 463 11.37 -5.48 -11.72
N TYR A 464 11.61 -6.00 -10.52
CA TYR A 464 12.46 -7.19 -10.32
C TYR A 464 11.99 -8.37 -11.20
N MET A 465 10.69 -8.67 -11.19
CA MET A 465 10.13 -9.73 -12.01
C MET A 465 10.28 -9.44 -13.51
N THR A 466 10.11 -8.19 -13.93
CA THR A 466 10.34 -7.73 -15.31
C THR A 466 11.79 -7.98 -15.74
N LEU A 467 12.76 -7.61 -14.91
CA LEU A 467 14.18 -7.85 -15.16
C LEU A 467 14.50 -9.36 -15.20
N LEU A 468 13.94 -10.14 -14.28
CA LEU A 468 14.17 -11.59 -14.22
C LEU A 468 13.56 -12.31 -15.44
N LEU A 469 12.37 -11.90 -15.87
CA LEU A 469 11.73 -12.40 -17.10
C LEU A 469 12.57 -12.00 -18.33
N ALA A 470 13.11 -10.79 -18.39
CA ALA A 470 13.99 -10.35 -19.48
C ALA A 470 15.27 -11.19 -19.56
N GLY A 471 15.79 -11.65 -18.42
CA GLY A 471 16.95 -12.53 -18.39
C GLY A 471 16.69 -14.00 -18.67
N ARG A 472 15.49 -14.51 -18.35
CA ARG A 472 15.20 -15.96 -18.42
C ARG A 472 14.18 -16.34 -19.49
N HIS A 473 13.40 -15.38 -20.00
CA HIS A 473 12.29 -15.58 -20.94
C HIS A 473 12.23 -14.48 -22.00
N ALA A 474 13.39 -13.99 -22.46
CA ALA A 474 13.47 -12.89 -23.43
C ALA A 474 12.69 -13.13 -24.74
N ASP A 475 12.48 -14.40 -25.11
CA ASP A 475 11.73 -14.80 -26.29
C ASP A 475 10.20 -14.69 -26.15
N TYR A 476 9.69 -14.36 -24.95
CA TYR A 476 8.24 -14.25 -24.70
C TYR A 476 7.66 -12.88 -25.04
N PHE A 477 8.49 -11.84 -25.17
CA PHE A 477 8.02 -10.47 -25.35
C PHE A 477 9.00 -9.61 -26.13
N ARG A 478 8.55 -8.45 -26.60
CA ARG A 478 9.31 -7.55 -27.46
C ARG A 478 10.23 -6.59 -26.73
N ALA A 479 9.77 -6.02 -25.64
CA ALA A 479 10.51 -5.05 -24.84
C ALA A 479 10.04 -5.06 -23.38
N ALA A 480 10.89 -4.54 -22.50
CA ALA A 480 10.66 -4.51 -21.07
C ALA A 480 10.75 -3.07 -20.52
N VAL A 481 9.90 -2.75 -19.53
CA VAL A 481 10.00 -1.50 -18.77
C VAL A 481 10.12 -1.84 -17.30
N ASP A 482 11.27 -1.56 -16.74
CA ASP A 482 11.56 -1.68 -15.32
C ASP A 482 11.38 -0.34 -14.62
N ILE A 483 10.55 -0.32 -13.59
CA ILE A 483 10.30 0.87 -12.77
C ILE A 483 10.81 0.55 -11.35
N PHE A 484 11.97 1.10 -10.98
CA PHE A 484 12.66 0.91 -9.69
C PHE A 484 12.71 -0.56 -9.21
N GLY A 485 13.06 -1.49 -10.10
CA GLY A 485 13.16 -2.91 -9.80
C GLY A 485 14.49 -3.32 -9.16
N VAL A 486 14.45 -4.39 -8.37
CA VAL A 486 15.65 -4.99 -7.79
C VAL A 486 16.43 -5.75 -8.87
N SER A 487 17.68 -5.42 -9.09
CA SER A 487 18.52 -6.08 -10.08
C SER A 487 19.42 -7.18 -9.49
N ASN A 488 19.71 -7.07 -8.19
CA ASN A 488 20.63 -7.98 -7.49
C ASN A 488 20.19 -8.19 -6.04
N LEU A 489 19.78 -9.40 -5.68
CA LEU A 489 19.33 -9.72 -4.33
C LEU A 489 20.42 -9.52 -3.26
N PHE A 490 21.71 -9.70 -3.61
CA PHE A 490 22.83 -9.48 -2.67
C PHE A 490 22.95 -8.01 -2.25
N THR A 491 22.82 -7.08 -3.19
CA THR A 491 22.87 -5.65 -2.89
C THR A 491 21.59 -5.17 -2.23
N PHE A 492 20.45 -5.67 -2.68
CA PHE A 492 19.14 -5.31 -2.15
C PHE A 492 19.01 -5.58 -0.64
N VAL A 493 19.28 -6.81 -0.17
CA VAL A 493 19.11 -7.15 1.26
C VAL A 493 20.01 -6.34 2.19
N ASN A 494 21.09 -5.77 1.66
CA ASN A 494 22.03 -4.93 2.41
C ASN A 494 21.64 -3.44 2.40
N SER A 495 20.91 -2.98 1.37
CA SER A 495 20.58 -1.56 1.15
C SER A 495 19.21 -1.15 1.66
N VAL A 496 18.35 -2.09 2.06
CA VAL A 496 17.02 -1.80 2.61
C VAL A 496 17.10 -0.95 3.89
N PRO A 497 16.03 -0.20 4.23
CA PRO A 497 15.95 0.54 5.49
C PRO A 497 16.26 -0.33 6.71
N GLU A 498 16.95 0.23 7.71
CA GLU A 498 17.43 -0.52 8.88
C GLU A 498 16.35 -1.33 9.59
N HIS A 499 15.13 -0.78 9.70
CA HIS A 499 14.00 -1.47 10.33
C HIS A 499 13.41 -2.61 9.48
N TRP A 500 13.84 -2.79 8.22
CA TRP A 500 13.47 -3.95 7.40
C TRP A 500 14.47 -5.09 7.56
N LYS A 501 15.71 -4.82 7.95
CA LYS A 501 16.77 -5.83 8.06
C LYS A 501 16.39 -7.06 8.89
N PRO A 502 15.69 -6.94 10.04
CA PRO A 502 15.26 -8.12 10.80
C PRO A 502 14.35 -9.10 10.04
N MET A 503 13.65 -8.60 9.02
CA MET A 503 12.71 -9.41 8.23
C MET A 503 13.37 -10.09 7.02
N MET A 504 14.56 -9.65 6.59
CA MET A 504 15.15 -10.04 5.30
C MET A 504 15.41 -11.55 5.19
N ASP A 505 15.93 -12.18 6.24
CA ASP A 505 16.22 -13.62 6.21
C ASP A 505 14.97 -14.45 5.92
N ARG A 506 13.84 -14.13 6.54
CA ARG A 506 12.60 -14.85 6.31
C ARG A 506 11.95 -14.45 4.99
N TRP A 507 11.99 -13.19 4.62
CA TRP A 507 11.30 -12.66 3.45
C TRP A 507 12.01 -13.01 2.14
N VAL A 508 13.31 -12.70 2.06
CA VAL A 508 14.13 -12.90 0.86
C VAL A 508 15.07 -14.09 1.02
N GLY A 509 15.72 -14.21 2.18
CA GLY A 509 16.72 -15.21 2.51
C GLY A 509 18.02 -14.58 3.02
N ASP A 510 18.98 -15.45 3.29
CA ASP A 510 20.32 -15.08 3.76
C ASP A 510 21.34 -15.20 2.61
N PRO A 511 22.08 -14.14 2.28
CA PRO A 511 22.98 -14.12 1.11
C PRO A 511 24.16 -15.12 1.21
N GLU A 512 24.52 -15.59 2.40
CA GLU A 512 25.56 -16.60 2.58
C GLU A 512 24.99 -18.02 2.51
N ARG A 513 23.96 -18.31 3.29
CA ARG A 513 23.33 -19.65 3.35
C ARG A 513 22.57 -20.00 2.08
N ASP A 514 21.93 -19.02 1.44
CA ASP A 514 21.09 -19.19 0.25
C ASP A 514 21.82 -18.71 -1.02
N ARG A 515 23.15 -18.69 -1.03
CA ARG A 515 23.97 -18.07 -2.09
C ARG A 515 23.60 -18.54 -3.49
N GLU A 516 23.41 -19.83 -3.70
CA GLU A 516 23.07 -20.38 -5.03
C GLU A 516 21.72 -19.84 -5.54
N ARG A 517 20.73 -19.77 -4.64
CA ARG A 517 19.41 -19.21 -4.96
C ARG A 517 19.51 -17.70 -5.21
N PHE A 518 20.27 -16.96 -4.42
CA PHE A 518 20.50 -15.53 -4.66
C PHE A 518 21.13 -15.26 -6.04
N VAL A 519 22.06 -16.08 -6.48
CA VAL A 519 22.64 -16.01 -7.85
C VAL A 519 21.56 -16.32 -8.88
N THR A 520 20.79 -17.40 -8.71
CA THR A 520 19.77 -17.84 -9.63
C THR A 520 18.61 -16.84 -9.75
N ASP A 521 18.24 -16.19 -8.64
CA ASP A 521 17.11 -15.28 -8.58
C ASP A 521 17.51 -13.80 -8.79
N SER A 522 18.83 -13.50 -8.94
CA SER A 522 19.27 -12.14 -9.26
C SER A 522 19.25 -11.88 -10.77
N PRO A 523 18.47 -10.92 -11.27
CA PRO A 523 18.42 -10.57 -12.69
C PRO A 523 19.78 -10.30 -13.33
N ILE A 524 20.68 -9.64 -12.60
CA ILE A 524 22.03 -9.30 -13.08
C ILE A 524 22.88 -10.53 -13.49
N THR A 525 22.48 -11.72 -13.07
CA THR A 525 23.13 -12.98 -13.48
C THR A 525 22.90 -13.29 -14.97
N TYR A 526 21.84 -12.75 -15.58
CA TYR A 526 21.37 -13.14 -16.93
C TYR A 526 21.59 -12.09 -18.01
N LEU A 527 22.55 -11.18 -17.83
CA LEU A 527 22.81 -10.06 -18.75
C LEU A 527 23.00 -10.49 -20.22
N ASP A 528 23.60 -11.67 -20.46
CA ASP A 528 23.82 -12.17 -21.83
C ASP A 528 22.53 -12.54 -22.54
N ALA A 529 21.53 -12.98 -21.80
CA ALA A 529 20.21 -13.33 -22.32
C ALA A 529 19.24 -12.14 -22.43
N MET A 530 19.54 -11.01 -21.78
CA MET A 530 18.74 -9.79 -21.86
C MET A 530 18.98 -9.08 -23.20
N THR A 531 18.28 -9.55 -24.25
CA THR A 531 18.47 -9.06 -25.63
C THR A 531 17.43 -8.06 -26.08
N ASN A 532 16.30 -7.95 -25.37
CA ASN A 532 15.20 -7.08 -25.71
C ASN A 532 15.50 -5.63 -25.34
N PRO A 533 15.01 -4.64 -26.09
CA PRO A 533 15.03 -3.23 -25.70
C PRO A 533 14.44 -3.06 -24.29
N MET A 534 15.07 -2.20 -23.50
CA MET A 534 14.68 -1.96 -22.11
C MET A 534 14.63 -0.47 -21.78
N LEU A 535 13.60 -0.07 -21.05
CA LEU A 535 13.51 1.23 -20.38
C LEU A 535 13.57 1.01 -18.87
N VAL A 536 14.48 1.69 -18.20
CA VAL A 536 14.60 1.70 -16.73
C VAL A 536 14.21 3.08 -16.21
N ILE A 537 13.33 3.13 -15.20
CA ILE A 537 12.86 4.38 -14.58
C ILE A 537 13.13 4.31 -13.08
N GLN A 538 13.75 5.36 -12.50
CA GLN A 538 14.18 5.37 -11.10
C GLN A 538 13.96 6.74 -10.43
N GLY A 539 13.56 6.75 -9.16
CA GLY A 539 13.65 7.90 -8.27
C GLY A 539 14.98 7.93 -7.52
N ALA A 540 15.66 9.08 -7.50
CA ALA A 540 16.99 9.18 -6.88
C ALA A 540 16.96 9.07 -5.35
N ASN A 541 15.83 9.42 -4.72
CA ASN A 541 15.63 9.39 -3.27
C ASN A 541 14.94 8.11 -2.77
N ASP A 542 14.89 7.07 -3.61
CA ASP A 542 14.21 5.82 -3.27
C ASP A 542 14.93 5.09 -2.12
N PRO A 543 14.30 4.96 -0.92
CA PRO A 543 14.93 4.30 0.21
C PRO A 543 14.67 2.78 0.25
N ARG A 544 13.76 2.26 -0.59
CA ARG A 544 13.36 0.85 -0.62
C ARG A 544 14.16 0.05 -1.62
N VAL A 545 14.25 0.57 -2.84
CA VAL A 545 15.08 0.04 -3.92
C VAL A 545 15.98 1.19 -4.34
N VAL A 546 17.16 1.22 -3.76
CA VAL A 546 18.09 2.32 -3.94
C VAL A 546 18.51 2.48 -5.40
N LYS A 547 18.81 3.72 -5.81
CA LYS A 547 19.17 4.07 -7.20
C LYS A 547 20.29 3.18 -7.76
N GLU A 548 21.18 2.72 -6.92
CA GLU A 548 22.28 1.84 -7.28
C GLU A 548 21.82 0.51 -7.88
N GLU A 549 20.61 0.02 -7.54
CA GLU A 549 20.03 -1.18 -8.17
C GLU A 549 19.76 -0.95 -9.66
N SER A 550 19.24 0.21 -10.03
CA SER A 550 19.06 0.59 -11.44
C SER A 550 20.37 0.96 -12.11
N ASP A 551 21.26 1.68 -11.45
CA ASP A 551 22.58 2.07 -12.02
C ASP A 551 23.36 0.83 -12.43
N GLN A 552 23.51 -0.17 -11.55
CA GLN A 552 24.32 -1.35 -11.82
C GLN A 552 23.81 -2.18 -13.00
N ILE A 553 22.49 -2.36 -13.14
CA ILE A 553 21.92 -3.13 -14.27
C ILE A 553 22.04 -2.36 -15.59
N VAL A 554 21.81 -1.05 -15.58
CA VAL A 554 21.93 -0.20 -16.77
C VAL A 554 23.38 -0.15 -17.26
N GLU A 555 24.36 0.07 -16.37
CA GLU A 555 25.77 0.09 -16.73
C GLU A 555 26.22 -1.26 -17.26
N ALA A 556 25.81 -2.36 -16.62
CA ALA A 556 26.16 -3.71 -17.05
C ALA A 556 25.60 -4.04 -18.44
N LEU A 557 24.34 -3.69 -18.73
CA LEU A 557 23.71 -3.91 -20.04
C LEU A 557 24.35 -3.02 -21.13
N ARG A 558 24.60 -1.76 -20.85
CA ARG A 558 25.29 -0.84 -21.78
C ARG A 558 26.69 -1.32 -22.12
N SER A 559 27.44 -1.84 -21.15
CA SER A 559 28.78 -2.42 -21.38
C SER A 559 28.78 -3.60 -22.36
N LYS A 560 27.61 -4.30 -22.47
CA LYS A 560 27.37 -5.38 -23.43
C LYS A 560 26.75 -4.91 -24.74
N GLY A 561 26.61 -3.58 -24.95
CA GLY A 561 26.04 -3.00 -26.15
C GLY A 561 24.52 -3.23 -26.29
N ARG A 562 23.80 -3.43 -25.18
CA ARG A 562 22.35 -3.59 -25.17
C ARG A 562 21.63 -2.26 -25.34
N ASP A 563 20.44 -2.29 -25.93
CA ASP A 563 19.57 -1.11 -26.08
C ASP A 563 18.85 -0.84 -24.76
N VAL A 564 19.35 0.14 -23.98
CA VAL A 564 18.83 0.50 -22.66
C VAL A 564 18.68 2.02 -22.54
N GLU A 565 17.43 2.45 -22.40
CA GLU A 565 17.08 3.82 -22.01
C GLU A 565 17.00 3.90 -20.47
N TYR A 566 17.46 5.03 -19.90
CA TYR A 566 17.45 5.23 -18.45
C TYR A 566 16.91 6.61 -18.10
N LEU A 567 15.84 6.67 -17.33
CA LEU A 567 15.18 7.90 -16.88
C LEU A 567 15.24 7.97 -15.35
N VAL A 568 15.91 8.99 -14.82
CA VAL A 568 16.04 9.26 -13.38
C VAL A 568 15.30 10.54 -13.03
N PHE A 569 14.63 10.54 -11.88
CA PHE A 569 14.01 11.73 -11.27
C PHE A 569 14.74 12.05 -9.97
N ASP A 570 15.43 13.19 -9.94
CA ASP A 570 16.28 13.59 -8.81
C ASP A 570 15.48 13.95 -7.54
N ASP A 571 14.19 14.19 -7.68
CA ASP A 571 13.28 14.68 -6.66
C ASP A 571 12.09 13.76 -6.40
N GLU A 572 12.25 12.46 -6.67
CA GLU A 572 11.27 11.40 -6.38
C GLU A 572 11.91 10.24 -5.62
N GLY A 573 11.08 9.56 -4.81
CA GLY A 573 11.43 8.35 -4.07
C GLY A 573 10.92 7.07 -4.73
N HIS A 574 10.32 6.16 -3.93
CA HIS A 574 9.72 4.91 -4.41
C HIS A 574 8.32 5.14 -4.98
N GLY A 575 8.23 5.87 -6.08
CA GLY A 575 7.00 6.29 -6.73
C GLY A 575 7.10 7.71 -7.27
N PHE A 576 5.99 8.24 -7.80
CA PHE A 576 5.91 9.60 -8.33
C PHE A 576 4.94 10.42 -7.49
N SER A 577 5.45 11.39 -6.74
CA SER A 577 4.66 12.29 -5.90
C SER A 577 4.25 13.56 -6.64
N LYS A 578 5.03 13.94 -7.66
CA LYS A 578 4.82 15.14 -8.47
C LYS A 578 4.15 14.76 -9.79
N ARG A 579 2.99 15.33 -10.06
CA ARG A 579 2.18 15.02 -11.26
C ARG A 579 2.96 15.17 -12.57
N ASP A 580 3.81 16.17 -12.68
CA ASP A 580 4.61 16.40 -13.91
C ASP A 580 5.64 15.28 -14.12
N ASN A 581 6.25 14.78 -13.04
CA ASN A 581 7.17 13.66 -13.08
C ASN A 581 6.43 12.36 -13.44
N GLU A 582 5.26 12.14 -12.85
CA GLU A 582 4.39 11.00 -13.17
C GLU A 582 4.00 11.00 -14.66
N LYS A 583 3.53 12.16 -15.18
CA LYS A 583 3.22 12.33 -16.61
C LYS A 583 4.45 12.07 -17.49
N LYS A 584 5.61 12.59 -17.12
CA LYS A 584 6.85 12.37 -17.88
C LYS A 584 7.24 10.89 -17.90
N ALA A 585 7.20 10.21 -16.76
CA ALA A 585 7.53 8.79 -16.65
C ALA A 585 6.65 7.94 -17.59
N TYR A 586 5.34 8.08 -17.47
CA TYR A 586 4.41 7.25 -18.24
C TYR A 586 4.26 7.66 -19.70
N ARG A 587 4.52 8.92 -20.05
CA ARG A 587 4.65 9.34 -21.45
C ARG A 587 5.86 8.68 -22.09
N THR A 588 7.03 8.74 -21.46
CA THR A 588 8.26 8.11 -21.94
C THR A 588 8.04 6.60 -22.11
N MET A 589 7.37 5.95 -21.14
CA MET A 589 7.03 4.54 -21.22
C MET A 589 6.16 4.21 -22.44
N VAL A 590 5.06 4.93 -22.65
CA VAL A 590 4.16 4.69 -23.79
C VAL A 590 4.84 4.98 -25.13
N GLU A 591 5.64 6.03 -25.23
CA GLU A 591 6.45 6.33 -26.41
C GLU A 591 7.47 5.22 -26.69
N PHE A 592 8.10 4.67 -25.65
CA PHE A 592 9.00 3.52 -25.75
C PHE A 592 8.25 2.28 -26.28
N LEU A 593 7.11 1.91 -25.69
CA LEU A 593 6.30 0.80 -26.17
C LEU A 593 5.87 0.97 -27.64
N ASN A 594 5.44 2.17 -28.02
CA ASN A 594 5.01 2.48 -29.40
C ASN A 594 6.16 2.31 -30.41
N ARG A 595 7.40 2.68 -30.07
CA ARG A 595 8.58 2.49 -30.94
C ARG A 595 8.90 1.03 -31.18
N HIS A 596 8.50 0.13 -30.28
CA HIS A 596 8.82 -1.28 -30.33
C HIS A 596 7.62 -2.19 -30.74
N GLN A 597 6.58 -1.61 -31.34
CA GLN A 597 5.46 -2.39 -31.90
C GLN A 597 5.82 -3.11 -33.22
N SER A 598 6.77 -2.62 -33.98
CA SER A 598 7.13 -3.16 -35.32
C SER A 598 8.47 -3.87 -35.33
#